data_8afedf3c365ee0d3bff9879caf5b55d3
#
_entry.id   8afedf3c365ee0d3bff9879caf5b55d3
#
_cell.length_a   1.000
_cell.length_b   1.000
_cell.length_c   1.000
_cell.angle_alpha   90.00
_cell.angle_beta   90.00
_cell.angle_gamma   90.00
#
_symmetry.space_group_name_H-M   'P 1'
#
loop_
_entity.id
_entity.type
_entity.pdbx_description
1 polymer ?
#
loop_
_entity_poly.entity_id
_entity_poly.type
_entity_poly.pdbx_seq_one_letter_code
_entity_poly.pdbx_strand_id
1 'polypeptide(L)'
;MTLATALLCVMAVQDPPKVNPRYEFWAECKAGSWVKVKMLIKTGQMDIETVAVTTLLEVTPEKAVVETTTTTKFGDKEMKLPAKKEEISQKPDPAQPMKPAGESEEEITVAGKQLKCRVYEFEMEQNGQKSKGKSWTTKTIPGGVAKSEFTSEKMPAPMKLEAVEWEKK
;
A
#
# COMPACT_ATOMS: atom_id res chain seq x y z
N MET A 1 -42.16 6.58 -33.95
CA MET A 1 -41.09 7.56 -33.61
C MET A 1 -40.60 7.19 -32.23
N THR A 2 -39.47 6.49 -32.16
CA THR A 2 -38.84 5.99 -30.91
C THR A 2 -37.63 6.87 -30.65
N LEU A 3 -37.70 7.67 -29.57
CA LEU A 3 -36.56 8.45 -29.07
C LEU A 3 -35.59 7.50 -28.40
N ALA A 4 -34.42 7.27 -28.99
CA ALA A 4 -33.28 6.62 -28.36
C ALA A 4 -32.56 7.64 -27.49
N THR A 5 -32.70 7.56 -26.19
CA THR A 5 -31.94 8.34 -25.20
C THR A 5 -30.54 7.74 -25.11
N ALA A 6 -29.57 8.36 -25.76
CA ALA A 6 -28.16 8.01 -25.61
C ALA A 6 -27.68 8.44 -24.21
N LEU A 7 -27.47 7.47 -23.35
CA LEU A 7 -26.86 7.66 -22.06
C LEU A 7 -25.34 7.86 -22.26
N LEU A 8 -24.92 9.14 -22.29
CA LEU A 8 -23.51 9.51 -22.31
C LEU A 8 -22.92 9.16 -20.92
N CYS A 9 -22.24 8.01 -20.82
CA CYS A 9 -21.33 7.75 -19.70
C CYS A 9 -20.14 8.70 -19.81
N VAL A 10 -20.23 9.83 -19.12
CA VAL A 10 -19.05 10.67 -18.85
C VAL A 10 -18.15 9.91 -17.92
N MET A 11 -17.15 9.24 -18.46
CA MET A 11 -16.02 8.75 -17.67
C MET A 11 -15.30 9.98 -17.12
N ALA A 12 -15.49 10.25 -15.85
CA ALA A 12 -14.73 11.27 -15.14
C ALA A 12 -13.26 10.85 -15.20
N VAL A 13 -12.49 11.51 -16.03
CA VAL A 13 -11.02 11.43 -16.01
C VAL A 13 -10.61 12.09 -14.71
N GLN A 14 -10.28 11.29 -13.71
CA GLN A 14 -9.73 11.82 -12.47
C GLN A 14 -8.38 12.46 -12.80
N ASP A 15 -8.22 13.73 -12.44
CA ASP A 15 -6.94 14.40 -12.54
C ASP A 15 -5.88 13.63 -11.75
N PRO A 16 -4.64 13.52 -12.25
CA PRO A 16 -3.57 12.88 -11.52
C PRO A 16 -3.39 13.56 -10.15
N PRO A 17 -3.07 12.82 -9.10
CA PRO A 17 -2.92 13.37 -7.76
C PRO A 17 -1.87 14.49 -7.77
N LYS A 18 -2.20 15.64 -7.18
CA LYS A 18 -1.29 16.81 -7.09
C LYS A 18 -0.14 16.58 -6.13
N VAL A 19 -0.29 15.62 -5.22
CA VAL A 19 0.69 15.24 -4.19
C VAL A 19 0.86 13.73 -4.22
N ASN A 20 2.08 13.27 -3.98
CA ASN A 20 2.38 11.85 -3.86
C ASN A 20 1.60 11.27 -2.66
N PRO A 21 0.69 10.29 -2.86
CA PRO A 21 -0.10 9.72 -1.77
C PRO A 21 0.76 9.11 -0.65
N ARG A 22 1.91 8.52 -0.97
CA ARG A 22 2.83 7.97 0.04
C ARG A 22 3.40 9.08 0.94
N TYR A 23 3.76 10.22 0.34
CA TYR A 23 4.23 11.37 1.10
C TYR A 23 3.12 11.92 2.01
N GLU A 24 1.89 12.05 1.51
CA GLU A 24 0.76 12.61 2.24
C GLU A 24 0.53 11.91 3.59
N PHE A 25 0.61 10.57 3.63
CA PHE A 25 0.45 9.82 4.86
C PHE A 25 1.58 10.05 5.88
N TRP A 26 2.81 10.23 5.41
CA TRP A 26 3.95 10.53 6.28
C TRP A 26 4.00 12.00 6.71
N ALA A 27 3.51 12.92 5.88
CA ALA A 27 3.48 14.34 6.16
C ALA A 27 2.62 14.71 7.39
N GLU A 28 1.65 13.86 7.75
CA GLU A 28 0.82 14.01 8.94
C GLU A 28 1.44 13.41 10.21
N CYS A 29 2.67 12.88 10.12
CA CYS A 29 3.38 12.24 11.21
C CYS A 29 4.57 13.08 11.67
N LYS A 30 5.02 12.87 12.90
CA LYS A 30 6.28 13.43 13.40
C LYS A 30 7.42 12.42 13.31
N ALA A 31 8.66 12.89 13.25
CA ALA A 31 9.84 12.04 13.30
C ALA A 31 9.78 11.07 14.49
N GLY A 32 10.16 9.82 14.26
CA GLY A 32 10.04 8.72 15.19
C GLY A 32 8.66 8.02 15.18
N SER A 33 7.71 8.44 14.32
CA SER A 33 6.52 7.62 14.01
C SER A 33 6.96 6.38 13.23
N TRP A 34 6.32 5.24 13.48
CA TRP A 34 6.71 3.99 12.83
C TRP A 34 5.52 3.06 12.61
N VAL A 35 5.68 2.15 11.67
CA VAL A 35 4.74 1.06 11.39
C VAL A 35 5.49 -0.24 11.16
N LYS A 36 4.96 -1.31 11.71
CA LYS A 36 5.41 -2.69 11.49
C LYS A 36 4.36 -3.40 10.66
N VAL A 37 4.78 -3.90 9.53
CA VAL A 37 3.93 -4.66 8.61
C VAL A 37 4.42 -6.09 8.50
N LYS A 38 3.48 -7.01 8.35
CA LYS A 38 3.74 -8.42 8.11
C LYS A 38 3.23 -8.76 6.72
N MET A 39 4.06 -9.39 5.92
CA MET A 39 3.73 -9.91 4.60
C MET A 39 3.80 -11.43 4.64
N LEU A 40 2.77 -12.08 4.14
CA LEU A 40 2.71 -13.54 4.01
C LEU A 40 2.55 -13.91 2.54
N ILE A 41 3.46 -14.73 2.05
CA ILE A 41 3.40 -15.35 0.73
C ILE A 41 3.30 -16.86 0.94
N LYS A 42 2.19 -17.44 0.49
CA LYS A 42 2.01 -18.90 0.50
C LYS A 42 2.48 -19.48 -0.82
N THR A 43 3.56 -20.24 -0.78
CA THR A 43 3.98 -21.10 -1.89
C THR A 43 3.53 -22.51 -1.57
N GLY A 44 3.13 -23.32 -2.55
CA GLY A 44 2.57 -24.65 -2.27
C GLY A 44 3.44 -25.61 -1.44
N GLN A 45 4.70 -25.24 -1.19
CA GLN A 45 5.66 -26.03 -0.41
C GLN A 45 6.18 -25.31 0.86
N MET A 46 6.05 -23.99 0.94
CA MET A 46 6.63 -23.22 2.05
C MET A 46 5.93 -21.88 2.20
N ASP A 47 5.66 -21.49 3.44
CA ASP A 47 5.20 -20.15 3.77
C ASP A 47 6.42 -19.23 3.97
N ILE A 48 6.40 -18.09 3.30
CA ILE A 48 7.41 -17.04 3.45
C ILE A 48 6.75 -15.91 4.24
N GLU A 49 7.30 -15.63 5.41
CA GLU A 49 6.87 -14.53 6.25
C GLU A 49 7.93 -13.43 6.23
N THR A 50 7.53 -12.23 5.86
CA THR A 50 8.40 -11.04 5.92
C THR A 50 7.80 -10.01 6.86
N VAL A 51 8.60 -9.55 7.81
CA VAL A 51 8.26 -8.45 8.72
C VAL A 51 9.14 -7.26 8.38
N ALA A 52 8.52 -6.12 8.11
CA ALA A 52 9.21 -4.86 7.88
C ALA A 52 8.77 -3.82 8.91
N VAL A 53 9.76 -3.09 9.46
CA VAL A 53 9.52 -1.94 10.34
C VAL A 53 10.01 -0.71 9.61
N THR A 54 9.10 0.22 9.33
CA THR A 54 9.42 1.50 8.68
C THR A 54 9.25 2.63 9.69
N THR A 55 10.30 3.40 9.88
CA THR A 55 10.35 4.54 10.82
C THR A 55 10.57 5.83 10.04
N LEU A 56 9.79 6.87 10.35
CA LEU A 56 9.97 8.22 9.83
C LEU A 56 11.16 8.87 10.54
N LEU A 57 12.19 9.22 9.78
CA LEU A 57 13.37 9.92 10.30
C LEU A 57 13.18 11.43 10.24
N GLU A 58 12.65 11.93 9.14
CA GLU A 58 12.48 13.36 8.86
C GLU A 58 11.27 13.58 7.94
N VAL A 59 10.58 14.69 8.13
CA VAL A 59 9.56 15.18 7.19
C VAL A 59 9.75 16.68 6.99
N THR A 60 9.73 17.09 5.73
CA THR A 60 9.77 18.49 5.28
C THR A 60 8.63 18.74 4.30
N PRO A 61 8.31 19.98 3.92
CA PRO A 61 7.30 20.25 2.89
C PRO A 61 7.57 19.60 1.53
N GLU A 62 8.81 19.19 1.28
CA GLU A 62 9.24 18.67 -0.03
C GLU A 62 9.36 17.14 -0.04
N LYS A 63 9.69 16.53 1.10
CA LYS A 63 9.95 15.09 1.21
C LYS A 63 9.76 14.54 2.61
N ALA A 64 9.54 13.22 2.68
CA ALA A 64 9.69 12.43 3.89
C ALA A 64 10.89 11.47 3.71
N VAL A 65 11.68 11.29 4.77
CA VAL A 65 12.79 10.33 4.83
C VAL A 65 12.40 9.23 5.79
N VAL A 66 12.38 7.99 5.30
CA VAL A 66 12.04 6.81 6.10
C VAL A 66 13.19 5.81 6.09
N GLU A 67 13.29 5.03 7.15
CA GLU A 67 14.20 3.89 7.25
C GLU A 67 13.40 2.62 7.46
N THR A 68 13.68 1.59 6.66
CA THR A 68 13.01 0.30 6.76
C THR A 68 14.00 -0.78 7.11
N THR A 69 13.71 -1.55 8.17
CA THR A 69 14.40 -2.79 8.50
C THR A 69 13.50 -3.96 8.15
N THR A 70 14.05 -5.01 7.55
CA THR A 70 13.29 -6.16 7.07
C THR A 70 13.87 -7.46 7.58
N THR A 71 13.01 -8.32 8.08
CA THR A 71 13.33 -9.69 8.49
C THR A 71 12.44 -10.65 7.73
N THR A 72 13.03 -11.64 7.05
CA THR A 72 12.29 -12.67 6.30
C THR A 72 12.54 -14.03 6.91
N LYS A 73 11.48 -14.82 7.07
CA LYS A 73 11.53 -16.20 7.55
C LYS A 73 11.16 -17.16 6.42
N PHE A 74 12.00 -18.18 6.26
CA PHE A 74 11.81 -19.29 5.32
C PHE A 74 11.82 -20.59 6.15
N GLY A 75 10.64 -21.09 6.54
CA GLY A 75 10.56 -22.16 7.53
C GLY A 75 11.24 -21.75 8.83
N ASP A 76 12.25 -22.54 9.27
CA ASP A 76 13.01 -22.28 10.49
C ASP A 76 14.18 -21.28 10.34
N LYS A 77 14.46 -20.84 9.11
CA LYS A 77 15.57 -19.91 8.84
C LYS A 77 15.07 -18.46 8.84
N GLU A 78 15.79 -17.61 9.56
CA GLU A 78 15.56 -16.17 9.60
C GLU A 78 16.72 -15.42 8.95
N MET A 79 16.38 -14.48 8.06
CA MET A 79 17.33 -13.60 7.40
C MET A 79 16.96 -12.14 7.67
N LYS A 80 17.90 -11.38 8.22
CA LYS A 80 17.78 -9.93 8.42
C LYS A 80 18.47 -9.21 7.28
N LEU A 81 17.75 -8.30 6.63
CA LEU A 81 18.31 -7.45 5.58
C LEU A 81 18.88 -6.17 6.20
N PRO A 82 19.93 -5.58 5.58
CA PRO A 82 20.41 -4.26 5.97
C PRO A 82 19.30 -3.21 5.97
N ALA A 83 19.34 -2.27 6.90
CA ALA A 83 18.40 -1.15 6.92
C ALA A 83 18.52 -0.34 5.62
N LYS A 84 17.38 0.01 5.04
CA LYS A 84 17.30 0.80 3.81
C LYS A 84 16.65 2.13 4.11
N LYS A 85 17.32 3.23 3.75
CA LYS A 85 16.75 4.57 3.74
C LYS A 85 16.12 4.88 2.39
N GLU A 86 14.99 5.53 2.41
CA GLU A 86 14.24 5.97 1.22
C GLU A 86 13.76 7.41 1.42
N GLU A 87 13.89 8.22 0.38
CA GLU A 87 13.29 9.54 0.29
C GLU A 87 11.99 9.44 -0.52
N ILE A 88 10.90 9.94 0.05
CA ILE A 88 9.59 9.96 -0.56
C ILE A 88 9.29 11.42 -0.90
N SER A 89 9.37 11.77 -2.18
CA SER A 89 9.10 13.14 -2.66
C SER A 89 7.62 13.49 -2.50
N GLN A 90 7.33 14.76 -2.18
CA GLN A 90 5.98 15.31 -2.24
C GLN A 90 5.41 15.27 -3.67
N LYS A 91 6.27 15.46 -4.68
CA LYS A 91 5.83 15.44 -6.08
C LYS A 91 5.47 14.01 -6.50
N PRO A 92 4.35 13.81 -7.20
CA PRO A 92 4.01 12.50 -7.75
C PRO A 92 5.08 11.98 -8.68
N ASP A 93 5.33 10.67 -8.65
CA ASP A 93 6.20 10.02 -9.61
C ASP A 93 5.44 9.79 -10.92
N PRO A 94 5.80 10.45 -12.02
CA PRO A 94 5.13 10.28 -13.30
C PRO A 94 5.30 8.86 -13.89
N ALA A 95 6.29 8.10 -13.43
CA ALA A 95 6.56 6.74 -13.89
C ALA A 95 5.64 5.69 -13.25
N GLN A 96 4.85 6.06 -12.23
CA GLN A 96 3.92 5.16 -11.55
C GLN A 96 2.49 5.72 -11.50
N PRO A 97 1.81 5.87 -12.63
CA PRO A 97 0.41 6.21 -12.61
C PRO A 97 -0.40 4.98 -12.16
N MET A 98 -0.55 4.76 -10.85
CA MET A 98 -1.57 3.85 -10.38
C MET A 98 -2.93 4.51 -10.62
N LYS A 99 -3.63 4.03 -11.65
CA LYS A 99 -5.05 4.35 -11.83
C LYS A 99 -5.83 3.37 -10.96
N PRO A 100 -6.52 3.83 -9.91
CA PRO A 100 -7.42 2.95 -9.19
C PRO A 100 -8.52 2.46 -10.13
N ALA A 101 -8.77 1.16 -10.15
CA ALA A 101 -9.88 0.56 -10.88
C ALA A 101 -11.20 0.80 -10.14
N GLY A 102 -11.14 1.08 -8.84
CA GLY A 102 -12.26 1.41 -7.98
C GLY A 102 -11.80 2.06 -6.68
N GLU A 103 -12.69 2.82 -6.05
CA GLU A 103 -12.49 3.44 -4.74
C GLU A 103 -13.76 3.26 -3.90
N SER A 104 -13.60 2.84 -2.64
CA SER A 104 -14.70 2.68 -1.67
C SER A 104 -14.20 2.95 -0.25
N GLU A 105 -15.09 2.94 0.71
CA GLU A 105 -14.76 3.02 2.13
C GLU A 105 -15.21 1.74 2.83
N GLU A 106 -14.36 1.18 3.68
CA GLU A 106 -14.64 0.00 4.48
C GLU A 106 -14.14 0.18 5.91
N GLU A 107 -14.85 -0.42 6.87
CA GLU A 107 -14.33 -0.61 8.22
C GLU A 107 -13.70 -1.99 8.33
N ILE A 108 -12.44 -2.05 8.74
CA ILE A 108 -11.72 -3.30 8.93
C ILE A 108 -11.09 -3.36 10.31
N THR A 109 -10.85 -4.57 10.81
CA THR A 109 -10.11 -4.78 12.07
C THR A 109 -8.67 -5.16 11.74
N VAL A 110 -7.71 -4.37 12.22
CA VAL A 110 -6.27 -4.57 12.06
C VAL A 110 -5.60 -4.45 13.42
N ALA A 111 -4.78 -5.43 13.79
CA ALA A 111 -4.14 -5.50 15.11
C ALA A 111 -5.12 -5.30 16.29
N GLY A 112 -6.34 -5.83 16.17
CA GLY A 112 -7.38 -5.70 17.19
C GLY A 112 -8.07 -4.32 17.26
N LYS A 113 -7.75 -3.40 16.35
CA LYS A 113 -8.36 -2.06 16.29
C LYS A 113 -9.28 -1.94 15.08
N GLN A 114 -10.48 -1.39 15.27
CA GLN A 114 -11.38 -1.01 14.18
C GLN A 114 -10.90 0.27 13.51
N LEU A 115 -10.74 0.23 12.19
CA LEU A 115 -10.22 1.33 11.39
C LEU A 115 -11.15 1.59 10.20
N LYS A 116 -11.49 2.86 9.98
CA LYS A 116 -12.09 3.32 8.73
C LYS A 116 -10.98 3.47 7.70
N CYS A 117 -11.11 2.76 6.60
CA CYS A 117 -10.12 2.73 5.54
C CYS A 117 -10.76 3.17 4.22
N ARG A 118 -9.99 3.91 3.43
CA ARG A 118 -10.24 4.07 2.02
C ARG A 118 -9.64 2.88 1.29
N VAL A 119 -10.41 2.32 0.39
CA VAL A 119 -10.06 1.10 -0.34
C VAL A 119 -9.78 1.45 -1.78
N TYR A 120 -8.64 1.03 -2.28
CA TYR A 120 -8.25 1.17 -3.68
C TYR A 120 -8.12 -0.21 -4.31
N GLU A 121 -8.80 -0.41 -5.41
CA GLU A 121 -8.63 -1.57 -6.26
C GLU A 121 -7.83 -1.17 -7.49
N PHE A 122 -6.87 -1.98 -7.87
CA PHE A 122 -6.03 -1.72 -9.02
C PHE A 122 -5.79 -2.98 -9.84
N GLU A 123 -5.67 -2.78 -11.13
CA GLU A 123 -5.25 -3.81 -12.07
C GLU A 123 -3.98 -3.34 -12.77
N MET A 124 -3.04 -4.24 -12.93
CA MET A 124 -1.80 -3.99 -13.65
C MET A 124 -1.56 -5.10 -14.66
N GLU A 125 -1.05 -4.72 -15.82
CA GLU A 125 -0.55 -5.66 -16.81
C GLU A 125 0.92 -5.33 -17.08
N GLN A 126 1.79 -6.26 -16.79
CA GLN A 126 3.23 -6.12 -17.03
C GLN A 126 3.74 -7.37 -17.74
N ASN A 127 4.36 -7.16 -18.92
CA ASN A 127 4.88 -8.25 -19.75
C ASN A 127 3.82 -9.33 -20.10
N GLY A 128 2.57 -8.91 -20.38
CA GLY A 128 1.46 -9.80 -20.67
C GLY A 128 0.91 -10.58 -19.46
N GLN A 129 1.35 -10.24 -18.26
CA GLN A 129 0.91 -10.85 -17.02
C GLN A 129 -0.06 -9.90 -16.29
N LYS A 130 -1.28 -10.36 -16.06
CA LYS A 130 -2.29 -9.60 -15.32
C LYS A 130 -2.12 -9.82 -13.82
N SER A 131 -2.24 -8.73 -13.09
CA SER A 131 -2.19 -8.70 -11.64
C SER A 131 -3.30 -7.80 -11.11
N LYS A 132 -3.90 -8.19 -10.01
CA LYS A 132 -4.94 -7.43 -9.32
C LYS A 132 -4.55 -7.21 -7.88
N GLY A 133 -4.87 -6.03 -7.36
CA GLY A 133 -4.63 -5.72 -5.97
C GLY A 133 -5.76 -4.93 -5.35
N LYS A 134 -5.85 -5.05 -4.03
CA LYS A 134 -6.74 -4.26 -3.19
C LYS A 134 -5.94 -3.76 -2.00
N SER A 135 -6.02 -2.47 -1.71
CA SER A 135 -5.29 -1.82 -0.62
C SER A 135 -6.23 -0.99 0.24
N TRP A 136 -6.18 -1.21 1.55
CA TRP A 136 -6.90 -0.46 2.57
C TRP A 136 -5.95 0.54 3.20
N THR A 137 -6.28 1.82 3.08
CA THR A 137 -5.44 2.91 3.57
C THR A 137 -6.18 3.75 4.62
N THR A 138 -5.44 4.25 5.60
CA THR A 138 -5.97 5.12 6.65
C THR A 138 -4.91 6.08 7.15
N LYS A 139 -5.31 7.29 7.55
CA LYS A 139 -4.43 8.29 8.17
C LYS A 139 -4.04 7.95 9.62
N THR A 140 -4.65 6.93 10.21
CA THR A 140 -4.34 6.47 11.57
C THR A 140 -2.99 5.75 11.64
N ILE A 141 -2.56 5.13 10.54
CA ILE A 141 -1.32 4.36 10.45
C ILE A 141 -0.25 5.19 9.74
N PRO A 142 0.96 5.34 10.30
CA PRO A 142 2.09 5.94 9.60
C PRO A 142 2.36 5.23 8.26
N GLY A 143 2.53 6.01 7.18
CA GLY A 143 2.67 5.45 5.84
C GLY A 143 1.36 4.97 5.20
N GLY A 144 0.25 5.01 5.94
CA GLY A 144 -1.11 4.91 5.43
C GLY A 144 -1.65 3.49 5.17
N VAL A 145 -0.82 2.48 4.99
CA VAL A 145 -1.27 1.14 4.59
C VAL A 145 -1.68 0.30 5.81
N ALA A 146 -2.97 0.00 5.91
CA ALA A 146 -3.51 -0.89 6.92
C ALA A 146 -3.42 -2.36 6.49
N LYS A 147 -3.80 -2.64 5.24
CA LYS A 147 -3.81 -3.96 4.64
C LYS A 147 -3.65 -3.86 3.13
N SER A 148 -3.03 -4.85 2.50
CA SER A 148 -3.03 -5.01 1.05
C SER A 148 -3.12 -6.48 0.68
N GLU A 149 -3.83 -6.76 -0.40
CA GLU A 149 -3.91 -8.09 -1.01
C GLU A 149 -3.53 -7.95 -2.49
N PHE A 150 -2.70 -8.85 -2.97
CA PHE A 150 -2.22 -8.84 -4.33
C PHE A 150 -2.26 -10.25 -4.91
N THR A 151 -2.80 -10.39 -6.10
CA THR A 151 -2.87 -11.64 -6.85
C THR A 151 -2.28 -11.46 -8.24
N SER A 152 -1.60 -12.50 -8.73
CA SER A 152 -1.09 -12.56 -10.09
C SER A 152 -1.32 -13.96 -10.64
N GLU A 153 -1.49 -14.07 -11.95
CA GLU A 153 -1.72 -15.36 -12.63
C GLU A 153 -0.62 -16.40 -12.38
N LYS A 154 0.59 -15.94 -12.05
CA LYS A 154 1.74 -16.83 -11.73
C LYS A 154 1.89 -17.14 -10.26
N MET A 155 1.10 -16.52 -9.39
CA MET A 155 1.19 -16.76 -7.96
C MET A 155 0.17 -17.81 -7.53
N PRO A 156 0.59 -18.87 -6.82
CA PRO A 156 -0.30 -19.95 -6.38
C PRO A 156 -1.31 -19.49 -5.32
N ALA A 157 -1.03 -18.38 -4.64
CA ALA A 157 -1.92 -17.79 -3.63
C ALA A 157 -1.71 -16.27 -3.57
N PRO A 158 -2.71 -15.52 -3.06
CA PRO A 158 -2.58 -14.09 -2.85
C PRO A 158 -1.44 -13.77 -1.88
N MET A 159 -0.66 -12.75 -2.20
CA MET A 159 0.22 -12.10 -1.25
C MET A 159 -0.63 -11.19 -0.36
N LYS A 160 -0.44 -11.29 0.95
CA LYS A 160 -1.13 -10.46 1.94
C LYS A 160 -0.11 -9.66 2.73
N LEU A 161 -0.39 -8.38 2.89
CA LEU A 161 0.35 -7.47 3.76
C LEU A 161 -0.63 -6.84 4.74
N GLU A 162 -0.26 -6.77 6.01
CA GLU A 162 -1.07 -6.19 7.07
C GLU A 162 -0.20 -5.46 8.09
N ALA A 163 -0.64 -4.29 8.53
CA ALA A 163 -0.03 -3.60 9.66
C ALA A 163 -0.35 -4.37 10.95
N VAL A 164 0.69 -4.71 11.72
CA VAL A 164 0.52 -5.49 12.95
C VAL A 164 0.77 -4.66 14.21
N GLU A 165 1.50 -3.54 14.07
CA GLU A 165 1.81 -2.64 15.16
C GLU A 165 2.24 -1.28 14.62
N TRP A 166 1.91 -0.18 15.31
CA TRP A 166 2.34 1.16 14.91
C TRP A 166 2.25 2.17 16.04
N GLU A 167 3.04 3.23 15.93
CA GLU A 167 2.95 4.43 16.75
C GLU A 167 3.00 5.67 15.86
N LYS A 168 1.98 6.52 15.99
CA LYS A 168 1.92 7.84 15.33
C LYS A 168 2.18 8.91 16.38
N LYS A 169 3.27 9.68 16.22
CA LYS A 169 3.65 10.80 17.08
C LYS A 169 3.15 12.11 16.56
#